data_9806c704a8696efe7410a6cae550bf77
#
_entry.id   9806c704a8696efe7410a6cae550bf77
#
_cell.length_a   1.000
_cell.length_b   1.000
_cell.length_c   1.000
_cell.angle_alpha   90.00
_cell.angle_beta   90.00
_cell.angle_gamma   90.00
#
_symmetry.space_group_name_H-M   'P 1'
#
loop_
_entity.id
_entity.type
_entity.pdbx_description
1 polymer ?
#
loop_
_entity_poly.entity_id
_entity_poly.type
_entity_poly.pdbx_seq_one_letter_code
_entity_poly.pdbx_strand_id
1 'polypeptide(L)'
;MKKTTLIGIFVLVAVLATASMALAAGGGNFRTHLSGGNEVPARETLAQGQAIFRLNADGTELYFKLIATNIDNVVGAHIHVGAEGVNGPVVVPLFSATPGGGRQTGILSEGVITSASLVGPMAGMSLSDLMSEIEAGKTYVNVHTNDGVAPTNTGAGDFPGGEIRGQIHGGDQ
;
A
#
# COMPACT_ATOMS: atom_id res chain seq x y z
N MET A 1 70.49 39.27 -0.13
CA MET A 1 69.66 38.52 -1.07
C MET A 1 68.61 37.77 -0.27
N LYS A 2 67.32 38.23 -0.25
CA LYS A 2 66.22 37.62 0.46
C LYS A 2 65.48 36.69 -0.50
N LYS A 3 65.42 35.39 -0.21
CA LYS A 3 64.65 34.41 -0.98
C LYS A 3 63.19 34.39 -0.48
N THR A 4 62.26 34.79 -1.31
CA THR A 4 60.83 34.74 -1.07
C THR A 4 60.30 33.38 -1.51
N THR A 5 59.85 32.57 -0.59
CA THR A 5 59.21 31.27 -0.87
C THR A 5 57.73 31.49 -1.09
N LEU A 6 57.22 31.24 -2.31
CA LEU A 6 55.79 31.26 -2.63
C LEU A 6 55.18 29.91 -2.21
N ILE A 7 54.27 29.94 -1.25
CA ILE A 7 53.47 28.77 -0.85
C ILE A 7 52.19 28.79 -1.69
N GLY A 8 52.10 27.86 -2.64
CA GLY A 8 50.89 27.65 -3.43
C GLY A 8 49.85 26.89 -2.62
N ILE A 9 48.70 27.50 -2.37
CA ILE A 9 47.57 26.86 -1.75
C ILE A 9 46.78 26.13 -2.86
N PHE A 10 46.84 24.81 -2.88
CA PHE A 10 45.93 23.96 -3.69
C PHE A 10 44.59 23.87 -3.00
N VAL A 11 43.57 24.50 -3.55
CA VAL A 11 42.16 24.29 -3.12
C VAL A 11 41.64 23.08 -3.84
N LEU A 12 41.50 21.97 -3.12
CA LEU A 12 40.87 20.75 -3.61
C LEU A 12 39.33 20.93 -3.55
N VAL A 13 38.71 21.23 -4.71
CA VAL A 13 37.23 21.25 -4.82
C VAL A 13 36.74 19.80 -4.93
N ALA A 14 36.23 19.26 -3.84
CA ALA A 14 35.55 17.99 -3.84
C ALA A 14 34.14 18.18 -4.45
N VAL A 15 33.99 17.75 -5.71
CA VAL A 15 32.65 17.64 -6.33
C VAL A 15 31.95 16.42 -5.73
N LEU A 16 31.01 16.63 -4.81
CA LEU A 16 30.07 15.59 -4.39
C LEU A 16 29.13 15.30 -5.56
N ALA A 17 29.39 14.23 -6.29
CA ALA A 17 28.44 13.65 -7.23
C ALA A 17 27.32 13.00 -6.40
N THR A 18 26.19 13.68 -6.26
CA THR A 18 24.95 13.04 -5.80
C THR A 18 24.50 12.09 -6.90
N ALA A 19 24.76 10.79 -6.72
CA ALA A 19 24.17 9.77 -7.56
C ALA A 19 22.67 9.74 -7.26
N SER A 20 21.87 10.42 -8.09
CA SER A 20 20.45 10.16 -8.18
C SER A 20 20.33 8.72 -8.68
N MET A 21 19.97 7.79 -7.80
CA MET A 21 19.50 6.47 -8.24
C MET A 21 18.22 6.72 -9.02
N ALA A 22 18.32 6.74 -10.35
CA ALA A 22 17.16 6.60 -11.20
C ALA A 22 16.60 5.21 -10.91
N LEU A 23 15.44 5.17 -10.24
CA LEU A 23 14.65 3.96 -10.15
C LEU A 23 14.44 3.49 -11.59
N ALA A 24 14.92 2.30 -11.92
CA ALA A 24 14.74 1.75 -13.24
C ALA A 24 13.22 1.68 -13.49
N ALA A 25 12.74 2.43 -14.48
CA ALA A 25 11.37 2.38 -14.96
C ALA A 25 11.15 1.02 -15.65
N GLY A 26 10.93 0.00 -14.83
CA GLY A 26 10.50 -1.33 -15.23
C GLY A 26 9.19 -1.60 -14.51
N GLY A 27 8.10 -1.82 -15.26
CA GLY A 27 6.80 -2.13 -14.67
C GLY A 27 6.93 -3.25 -13.65
N GLY A 28 6.59 -2.99 -12.39
CA GLY A 28 6.63 -3.96 -11.30
C GLY A 28 5.27 -4.63 -11.11
N ASN A 29 5.28 -5.92 -10.79
CA ASN A 29 4.09 -6.63 -10.33
C ASN A 29 4.18 -6.81 -8.82
N PHE A 30 3.07 -6.55 -8.13
CA PHE A 30 2.96 -6.74 -6.68
C PHE A 30 1.68 -7.50 -6.38
N ARG A 31 1.67 -8.22 -5.28
CA ARG A 31 0.51 -9.01 -4.88
C ARG A 31 0.43 -9.19 -3.38
N THR A 32 -0.75 -9.53 -2.89
CA THR A 32 -0.95 -9.98 -1.53
C THR A 32 -2.11 -10.95 -1.45
N HIS A 33 -2.02 -11.91 -0.53
CA HIS A 33 -3.13 -12.73 -0.08
C HIS A 33 -3.68 -12.16 1.23
N LEU A 34 -5.01 -12.00 1.30
CA LEU A 34 -5.70 -11.45 2.46
C LEU A 34 -6.40 -12.57 3.23
N SER A 35 -6.23 -12.57 4.55
CA SER A 35 -6.92 -13.50 5.46
C SER A 35 -7.21 -12.81 6.80
N GLY A 36 -8.15 -13.35 7.56
CA GLY A 36 -8.48 -12.86 8.90
C GLY A 36 -7.33 -13.02 9.88
N GLY A 37 -6.53 -14.08 9.74
CA GLY A 37 -5.37 -14.31 10.60
C GLY A 37 -4.29 -13.23 10.53
N ASN A 38 -4.24 -12.47 9.43
CA ASN A 38 -3.29 -11.38 9.24
C ASN A 38 -3.80 -10.04 9.80
N GLU A 39 -5.06 -9.94 10.23
CA GLU A 39 -5.57 -8.73 10.87
C GLU A 39 -4.97 -8.50 12.26
N VAL A 40 -5.03 -7.26 12.72
CA VAL A 40 -4.52 -6.86 14.04
C VAL A 40 -5.63 -6.11 14.81
N PRO A 41 -6.25 -6.76 15.78
CA PRO A 41 -6.11 -8.17 16.17
C PRO A 41 -6.65 -9.14 15.11
N ALA A 42 -6.15 -10.38 15.09
CA ALA A 42 -6.62 -11.43 14.17
C ALA A 42 -8.14 -11.66 14.26
N ARG A 43 -8.75 -12.03 13.13
CA ARG A 43 -10.20 -12.24 13.00
C ARG A 43 -10.52 -13.68 12.65
N GLU A 44 -11.50 -14.23 13.35
CA GLU A 44 -12.08 -15.54 13.05
C GLU A 44 -13.08 -15.39 11.90
N THR A 45 -12.65 -15.72 10.68
CA THR A 45 -13.47 -15.66 9.47
C THR A 45 -12.98 -16.68 8.44
N LEU A 46 -13.88 -17.11 7.55
CA LEU A 46 -13.57 -17.92 6.38
C LEU A 46 -13.33 -17.05 5.13
N ALA A 47 -13.47 -15.74 5.27
CA ALA A 47 -13.21 -14.80 4.19
C ALA A 47 -11.74 -14.85 3.76
N GLN A 48 -11.51 -14.78 2.45
CA GLN A 48 -10.19 -14.75 1.82
C GLN A 48 -10.19 -13.69 0.73
N GLY A 49 -9.02 -13.15 0.43
CA GLY A 49 -8.87 -12.20 -0.67
C GLY A 49 -7.52 -12.28 -1.34
N GLN A 50 -7.44 -11.64 -2.50
CA GLN A 50 -6.20 -11.40 -3.22
C GLN A 50 -6.23 -10.02 -3.83
N ALA A 51 -5.15 -9.26 -3.66
CA ALA A 51 -4.94 -8.05 -4.41
C ALA A 51 -3.70 -8.20 -5.32
N ILE A 52 -3.84 -7.74 -6.56
CA ILE A 52 -2.82 -7.79 -7.60
C ILE A 52 -2.62 -6.36 -8.07
N PHE A 53 -1.36 -5.95 -8.21
CA PHE A 53 -0.99 -4.61 -8.67
C PHE A 53 0.01 -4.70 -9.81
N ARG A 54 -0.09 -3.78 -10.75
CA ARG A 54 0.85 -3.67 -11.88
C ARG A 54 1.15 -2.20 -12.18
N LEU A 55 2.40 -1.82 -11.95
CA LEU A 55 2.91 -0.51 -12.32
C LEU A 55 3.11 -0.44 -13.84
N ASN A 56 2.66 0.63 -14.48
CA ASN A 56 2.94 0.87 -15.89
C ASN A 56 4.42 1.22 -16.12
N ALA A 57 4.85 1.20 -17.39
CA ALA A 57 6.28 1.32 -17.73
C ALA A 57 6.88 2.70 -17.40
N ASP A 58 6.07 3.75 -17.36
CA ASP A 58 6.52 5.11 -17.03
C ASP A 58 6.38 5.47 -15.55
N GLY A 59 5.85 4.56 -14.72
CA GLY A 59 5.74 4.74 -13.27
C GLY A 59 4.64 5.71 -12.82
N THR A 60 3.70 6.07 -13.70
CA THR A 60 2.66 7.07 -13.43
C THR A 60 1.32 6.48 -12.99
N GLU A 61 1.09 5.18 -13.26
CA GLU A 61 -0.15 4.47 -12.97
C GLU A 61 0.11 3.09 -12.36
N LEU A 62 -0.57 2.80 -11.27
CA LEU A 62 -0.58 1.49 -10.63
C LEU A 62 -1.98 0.88 -10.80
N TYR A 63 -2.12 -0.06 -11.72
CA TYR A 63 -3.35 -0.83 -11.91
C TYR A 63 -3.54 -1.78 -10.75
N PHE A 64 -4.76 -1.91 -10.24
CA PHE A 64 -5.08 -2.87 -9.20
C PHE A 64 -6.32 -3.69 -9.52
N LYS A 65 -6.35 -4.90 -8.98
CA LYS A 65 -7.52 -5.77 -8.91
C LYS A 65 -7.60 -6.39 -7.52
N LEU A 66 -8.73 -6.19 -6.84
CA LEU A 66 -9.05 -6.76 -5.55
C LEU A 66 -10.15 -7.81 -5.71
N ILE A 67 -9.86 -9.01 -5.28
CA ILE A 67 -10.76 -10.16 -5.30
C ILE A 67 -11.02 -10.56 -3.85
N ALA A 68 -12.28 -10.85 -3.51
CA ALA A 68 -12.63 -11.39 -2.21
C ALA A 68 -13.62 -12.56 -2.38
N THR A 69 -13.62 -13.47 -1.42
CA THR A 69 -14.51 -14.64 -1.41
C THR A 69 -14.92 -14.98 0.01
N ASN A 70 -16.11 -15.55 0.16
CA ASN A 70 -16.71 -15.88 1.46
C ASN A 70 -16.76 -14.70 2.43
N ILE A 71 -16.96 -13.50 1.94
CA ILE A 71 -17.05 -12.27 2.74
C ILE A 71 -18.46 -11.69 2.63
N ASP A 72 -18.99 -11.19 3.73
CA ASP A 72 -20.30 -10.58 3.79
C ASP A 72 -20.19 -9.10 4.16
N ASN A 73 -21.15 -8.27 3.72
CA ASN A 73 -21.33 -6.89 4.16
C ASN A 73 -20.09 -5.98 4.01
N VAL A 74 -19.35 -6.11 2.92
CA VAL A 74 -18.17 -5.28 2.66
C VAL A 74 -18.57 -3.81 2.57
N VAL A 75 -17.93 -2.96 3.37
CA VAL A 75 -18.17 -1.51 3.40
C VAL A 75 -16.98 -0.69 2.90
N GLY A 76 -15.78 -1.26 2.88
CA GLY A 76 -14.60 -0.56 2.41
C GLY A 76 -13.41 -1.48 2.18
N ALA A 77 -12.47 -1.01 1.36
CA ALA A 77 -11.15 -1.61 1.23
C ALA A 77 -10.13 -0.50 0.94
N HIS A 78 -8.95 -0.63 1.52
CA HIS A 78 -7.92 0.40 1.44
C HIS A 78 -6.51 -0.20 1.34
N ILE A 79 -5.57 0.59 0.80
CA ILE A 79 -4.15 0.43 1.11
C ILE A 79 -3.83 1.30 2.31
N HIS A 80 -3.07 0.74 3.24
CA HIS A 80 -2.53 1.41 4.42
C HIS A 80 -1.00 1.40 4.40
N VAL A 81 -0.38 2.37 5.06
CA VAL A 81 1.06 2.33 5.39
C VAL A 81 1.21 1.78 6.80
N GLY A 82 1.94 0.66 6.93
CA GLY A 82 2.23 -0.02 8.18
C GLY A 82 3.05 -1.29 7.92
N ALA A 83 3.98 -1.59 8.81
CA ALA A 83 4.72 -2.85 8.79
C ALA A 83 3.77 -4.02 9.08
N GLU A 84 4.21 -5.23 8.79
CA GLU A 84 3.48 -6.45 9.16
C GLU A 84 3.18 -6.46 10.66
N GLY A 85 1.95 -6.79 11.04
CA GLY A 85 1.51 -6.80 12.44
C GLY A 85 1.27 -5.41 13.06
N VAL A 86 1.35 -4.33 12.28
CA VAL A 86 1.13 -2.95 12.78
C VAL A 86 -0.02 -2.30 12.01
N ASN A 87 -1.01 -1.74 12.73
CA ASN A 87 -2.05 -0.93 12.12
C ASN A 87 -1.52 0.46 11.78
N GLY A 88 -1.84 0.93 10.58
CA GLY A 88 -1.41 2.22 10.08
C GLY A 88 -2.53 3.00 9.37
N PRO A 89 -2.27 4.25 8.98
CA PRO A 89 -3.25 5.10 8.33
C PRO A 89 -3.58 4.65 6.89
N VAL A 90 -4.80 4.97 6.45
CA VAL A 90 -5.23 4.82 5.05
C VAL A 90 -4.43 5.76 4.16
N VAL A 91 -3.95 5.24 3.03
CA VAL A 91 -3.24 6.03 2.02
C VAL A 91 -3.86 5.94 0.63
N VAL A 92 -4.62 4.88 0.31
CA VAL A 92 -5.39 4.76 -0.94
C VAL A 92 -6.73 4.09 -0.67
N PRO A 93 -7.87 4.71 -0.98
CA PRO A 93 -9.16 4.03 -1.01
C PRO A 93 -9.25 3.14 -2.26
N LEU A 94 -9.70 1.89 -2.09
CA LEU A 94 -9.89 0.92 -3.19
C LEU A 94 -11.36 0.60 -3.45
N PHE A 95 -12.19 0.61 -2.39
CA PHE A 95 -13.63 0.30 -2.46
C PHE A 95 -14.40 1.00 -1.35
N SER A 96 -15.66 1.35 -1.62
CA SER A 96 -16.59 1.89 -0.61
C SER A 96 -18.03 1.47 -0.93
N ALA A 97 -18.76 1.05 0.09
CA ALA A 97 -20.18 0.72 0.00
C ALA A 97 -20.91 1.02 1.33
N THR A 98 -22.24 0.92 1.32
CA THR A 98 -23.08 1.04 2.52
C THR A 98 -23.11 -0.28 3.29
N PRO A 99 -23.33 -0.24 4.63
CA PRO A 99 -23.49 -1.44 5.45
C PRO A 99 -24.62 -2.36 4.97
N GLY A 100 -24.50 -3.68 5.28
CA GLY A 100 -25.56 -4.64 5.01
C GLY A 100 -25.65 -5.11 3.55
N GLY A 101 -24.56 -5.00 2.78
CA GLY A 101 -24.54 -5.35 1.34
C GLY A 101 -24.63 -6.85 1.02
N GLY A 102 -24.64 -7.73 2.03
CA GLY A 102 -24.72 -9.19 1.88
C GLY A 102 -23.44 -9.82 1.34
N ARG A 103 -23.59 -11.07 0.89
CA ARG A 103 -22.45 -11.92 0.48
C ARG A 103 -21.83 -11.50 -0.82
N GLN A 104 -20.49 -11.50 -0.83
CA GLN A 104 -19.68 -11.23 -2.02
C GLN A 104 -18.66 -12.35 -2.28
N THR A 105 -18.47 -12.66 -3.56
CA THR A 105 -17.47 -13.60 -4.06
C THR A 105 -17.11 -13.23 -5.48
N GLY A 106 -15.83 -12.95 -5.74
CA GLY A 106 -15.32 -12.52 -7.04
C GLY A 106 -14.58 -11.19 -6.97
N ILE A 107 -14.55 -10.46 -8.08
CA ILE A 107 -13.91 -9.13 -8.14
C ILE A 107 -14.72 -8.15 -7.28
N LEU A 108 -14.09 -7.64 -6.22
CA LEU A 108 -14.65 -6.61 -5.37
C LEU A 108 -14.48 -5.22 -5.99
N SER A 109 -13.27 -4.96 -6.49
CA SER A 109 -12.92 -3.68 -7.14
C SER A 109 -11.72 -3.84 -8.06
N GLU A 110 -11.65 -3.03 -9.11
CA GLU A 110 -10.47 -2.85 -9.95
C GLU A 110 -10.40 -1.41 -10.45
N GLY A 111 -9.19 -0.93 -10.72
CA GLY A 111 -8.99 0.45 -11.15
C GLY A 111 -7.53 0.84 -11.31
N VAL A 112 -7.30 2.14 -11.32
CA VAL A 112 -5.99 2.77 -11.46
C VAL A 112 -5.74 3.70 -10.30
N ILE A 113 -4.58 3.55 -9.67
CA ILE A 113 -4.05 4.43 -8.63
C ILE A 113 -3.04 5.37 -9.30
N THR A 114 -3.18 6.65 -9.06
CA THR A 114 -2.25 7.70 -9.46
C THR A 114 -1.86 8.54 -8.23
N SER A 115 -1.00 9.53 -8.38
CA SER A 115 -0.72 10.48 -7.29
C SER A 115 -1.97 11.17 -6.75
N ALA A 116 -2.99 11.41 -7.60
CA ALA A 116 -4.27 12.00 -7.18
C ALA A 116 -5.14 11.07 -6.31
N SER A 117 -4.85 9.77 -6.30
CA SER A 117 -5.55 8.78 -5.46
C SER A 117 -5.04 8.73 -4.02
N LEU A 118 -3.91 9.38 -3.74
CA LEU A 118 -3.25 9.35 -2.43
C LEU A 118 -3.97 10.23 -1.42
N VAL A 119 -4.22 9.67 -0.23
CA VAL A 119 -4.94 10.35 0.86
C VAL A 119 -4.16 10.24 2.18
N GLY A 120 -4.71 10.84 3.24
CA GLY A 120 -4.12 10.80 4.58
C GLY A 120 -2.69 11.33 4.59
N PRO A 121 -1.73 10.63 5.22
CA PRO A 121 -0.35 11.10 5.30
C PRO A 121 0.37 11.17 3.95
N MET A 122 -0.16 10.51 2.90
CA MET A 122 0.41 10.56 1.55
C MET A 122 -0.30 11.54 0.61
N ALA A 123 -1.27 12.30 1.10
CA ALA A 123 -1.96 13.33 0.29
C ALA A 123 -0.96 14.35 -0.27
N GLY A 124 -0.97 14.54 -1.61
CA GLY A 124 -0.06 15.43 -2.31
C GLY A 124 1.35 14.86 -2.58
N MET A 125 1.63 13.64 -2.16
CA MET A 125 2.87 12.93 -2.51
C MET A 125 2.79 12.33 -3.92
N SER A 126 3.90 11.83 -4.43
CA SER A 126 3.98 11.19 -5.74
C SER A 126 3.62 9.70 -5.67
N LEU A 127 3.29 9.10 -6.82
CA LEU A 127 3.10 7.65 -6.90
C LEU A 127 4.41 6.90 -6.56
N SER A 128 5.57 7.46 -6.89
CA SER A 128 6.86 6.85 -6.55
C SER A 128 7.11 6.79 -5.03
N ASP A 129 6.54 7.69 -4.24
CA ASP A 129 6.61 7.60 -2.77
C ASP A 129 5.81 6.41 -2.26
N LEU A 130 4.59 6.18 -2.81
CA LEU A 130 3.81 4.98 -2.49
C LEU A 130 4.55 3.70 -2.91
N MET A 131 5.15 3.70 -4.10
CA MET A 131 5.92 2.54 -4.58
C MET A 131 7.10 2.22 -3.67
N SER A 132 7.79 3.24 -3.14
CA SER A 132 8.89 3.06 -2.18
C SER A 132 8.42 2.38 -0.88
N GLU A 133 7.22 2.73 -0.36
CA GLU A 133 6.65 2.07 0.82
C GLU A 133 6.21 0.62 0.50
N ILE A 134 5.69 0.36 -0.72
CA ILE A 134 5.33 -0.99 -1.17
C ILE A 134 6.59 -1.87 -1.27
N GLU A 135 7.64 -1.39 -1.92
CA GLU A 135 8.91 -2.10 -2.09
C GLU A 135 9.62 -2.35 -0.76
N ALA A 136 9.47 -1.44 0.21
CA ALA A 136 9.96 -1.61 1.57
C ALA A 136 9.14 -2.59 2.41
N GLY A 137 8.05 -3.18 1.87
CA GLY A 137 7.15 -4.09 2.60
C GLY A 137 6.36 -3.41 3.71
N LYS A 138 6.15 -2.10 3.62
CA LYS A 138 5.47 -1.27 4.63
C LYS A 138 4.05 -0.88 4.23
N THR A 139 3.42 -1.63 3.34
CA THR A 139 2.03 -1.38 2.95
C THR A 139 1.23 -2.67 3.02
N TYR A 140 -0.05 -2.53 3.35
CA TYR A 140 -0.98 -3.65 3.33
C TYR A 140 -2.33 -3.25 2.76
N VAL A 141 -3.07 -4.22 2.24
CA VAL A 141 -4.49 -4.09 1.91
C VAL A 141 -5.31 -4.69 3.04
N ASN A 142 -6.39 -4.03 3.42
CA ASN A 142 -7.45 -4.69 4.17
C ASN A 142 -8.84 -4.41 3.61
N VAL A 143 -9.80 -5.28 3.98
CA VAL A 143 -11.21 -5.20 3.62
C VAL A 143 -12.01 -5.14 4.90
N HIS A 144 -12.91 -4.17 4.98
CA HIS A 144 -13.76 -3.88 6.13
C HIS A 144 -15.18 -4.36 5.88
N THR A 145 -15.83 -4.85 6.91
CA THR A 145 -17.23 -5.32 6.84
C THR A 145 -18.07 -4.68 7.95
N ASN A 146 -19.36 -4.52 7.68
CA ASN A 146 -20.31 -4.01 8.66
C ASN A 146 -21.74 -4.43 8.23
N ASP A 147 -22.46 -5.14 9.05
CA ASP A 147 -23.84 -5.57 8.79
C ASP A 147 -24.87 -4.45 9.00
N GLY A 148 -24.45 -3.32 9.55
CA GLY A 148 -25.31 -2.16 9.85
C GLY A 148 -26.07 -2.29 11.16
N VAL A 149 -25.78 -3.31 11.98
CA VAL A 149 -26.45 -3.57 13.26
C VAL A 149 -25.48 -3.38 14.43
N ALA A 150 -25.90 -2.68 15.46
CA ALA A 150 -25.11 -2.55 16.68
C ALA A 150 -25.42 -3.69 17.68
N PRO A 151 -24.41 -4.14 18.47
CA PRO A 151 -23.02 -3.69 18.51
C PRO A 151 -22.20 -4.24 17.33
N THR A 152 -21.10 -3.55 16.95
CA THR A 152 -20.16 -4.03 15.93
C THR A 152 -19.17 -5.05 16.49
N ASN A 153 -18.43 -5.74 15.60
CA ASN A 153 -17.46 -6.82 15.89
C ASN A 153 -18.13 -8.07 16.48
N THR A 154 -19.31 -8.40 16.00
CA THR A 154 -20.08 -9.58 16.44
C THR A 154 -19.66 -10.88 15.76
N GLY A 155 -18.92 -10.80 14.64
CA GLY A 155 -18.41 -11.95 13.89
C GLY A 155 -18.09 -11.63 12.44
N ALA A 156 -17.89 -12.67 11.63
CA ALA A 156 -17.65 -12.54 10.21
C ALA A 156 -18.77 -11.74 9.52
N GLY A 157 -18.39 -10.78 8.66
CA GLY A 157 -19.32 -9.83 8.03
C GLY A 157 -19.61 -8.59 8.88
N ASP A 158 -18.98 -8.44 10.06
CA ASP A 158 -19.18 -7.31 10.96
C ASP A 158 -17.87 -6.91 11.68
N PHE A 159 -16.81 -6.66 10.90
CA PHE A 159 -15.53 -6.17 11.38
C PHE A 159 -15.19 -4.80 10.74
N PRO A 160 -15.75 -3.69 11.26
CA PRO A 160 -15.49 -2.35 10.70
C PRO A 160 -14.02 -1.91 10.76
N GLY A 161 -13.23 -2.48 11.65
CA GLY A 161 -11.79 -2.26 11.76
C GLY A 161 -10.95 -3.05 10.77
N GLY A 162 -11.55 -3.98 10.01
CA GLY A 162 -10.93 -4.90 9.06
C GLY A 162 -11.31 -6.34 9.35
N GLU A 163 -11.68 -7.10 8.32
CA GLU A 163 -12.00 -8.53 8.39
C GLU A 163 -10.89 -9.39 7.81
N ILE A 164 -10.30 -8.97 6.67
CA ILE A 164 -9.17 -9.66 6.04
C ILE A 164 -8.09 -8.66 5.64
N ARG A 165 -6.84 -9.03 5.85
CA ARG A 165 -5.65 -8.21 5.59
C ARG A 165 -4.55 -9.02 4.92
N GLY A 166 -3.71 -8.35 4.11
CA GLY A 166 -2.50 -8.92 3.55
C GLY A 166 -1.43 -7.87 3.27
N GLN A 167 -0.18 -8.15 3.64
CA GLN A 167 0.96 -7.30 3.34
C GLN A 167 1.27 -7.37 1.83
N ILE A 168 1.58 -6.23 1.20
CA ILE A 168 1.90 -6.18 -0.23
C ILE A 168 3.38 -6.52 -0.41
N HIS A 169 3.67 -7.41 -1.36
CA HIS A 169 5.03 -7.83 -1.70
C HIS A 169 5.26 -7.76 -3.20
N GLY A 170 6.53 -7.63 -3.62
CA GLY A 170 6.94 -7.78 -5.00
C GLY A 170 6.58 -9.16 -5.56
N GLY A 171 6.25 -9.24 -6.85
CA GLY A 171 5.72 -10.45 -7.48
C GLY A 171 6.68 -11.63 -7.64
N ASP A 172 7.96 -11.44 -7.36
CA ASP A 172 9.03 -12.44 -7.58
C ASP A 172 9.50 -13.12 -6.28
N GLN A 173 8.67 -13.12 -5.18
CA GLN A 173 8.96 -13.87 -3.95
C GLN A 173 7.92 -14.96 -3.71
#